data_117ba352ca25580078825885a4a2e43a
#
_entry.id   117ba352ca25580078825885a4a2e43a
#
_cell.length_a   1.000
_cell.length_b   1.000
_cell.length_c   1.000
_cell.angle_alpha   90.00
_cell.angle_beta   90.00
_cell.angle_gamma   90.00
#
_symmetry.space_group_name_H-M   'P 1'
#
loop_
_entity.id
_entity.type
_entity.pdbx_description
1 polymer ?
#
loop_
_entity_poly.entity_id
_entity_poly.type
_entity_poly.pdbx_seq_one_letter_code
_entity_poly.pdbx_strand_id
1 'polypeptide(L)'
;MKFSEMPYQRPNLDEIKAQFAAVTQRFAAAPDYAAAKAAFLDEQTLNKHVDTLANLASIRNTIDTRDEFYDGEMNFWNAATPQIQECQNTWSAALLASPYRKQLGEEYGELMFLNAEIAQKAFSPEILDEMAQENDLSTQYGKLIASAQIPFEGGVYTLSQLSPFKNDPDDARRLAAWKAEGAWYKEHQEEFDSIYDKMVHLRDTMGKKLGYEGYTTLGYYRMGRNCYTKADVEKFRAAVVKYLVPVADSIYREQARRLGKQYPMNAADNALMFRSGNPKPCGDADAIVAQGKKFYEELSPETAEFFHKMLDDQLMDLLSTPGKAGGGYCTSLDDYEVPFIFANFNGTQHDVEVVTHEAGHAFAAYMNRKRIPYSTVWPSMEGCEVHSMSMEFLAWPWAEGFFGKDARKFRYSHLAGALTFIPYGTMVDHFQHIVYEKPNMTPAQRHETWKELAAIYQPWMRLDGEIPFYGAGEYWQRQMHIYQSPFYYIDYCLAQTVSLQIWALMQKNRANAWDHYMAYTRQGGSRVFTELLKNADLVSPFEESCLRGVCETAKDWLDHYDLTGLE
;
A
#
# COMPACT_ATOMS: atom_id res chain seq x y z
N MET A 1 -6.50 11.15 25.16
CA MET A 1 -6.64 12.53 24.62
C MET A 1 -7.27 12.39 23.25
N LYS A 2 -8.34 13.12 22.99
CA LYS A 2 -9.00 13.07 21.68
C LYS A 2 -8.13 13.73 20.61
N PHE A 3 -8.24 13.26 19.37
CA PHE A 3 -7.49 13.83 18.24
C PHE A 3 -7.69 15.35 18.09
N SER A 4 -8.94 15.83 18.28
CA SER A 4 -9.28 17.26 18.22
C SER A 4 -8.60 18.11 19.30
N GLU A 5 -8.18 17.50 20.41
CA GLU A 5 -7.53 18.17 21.55
C GLU A 5 -6.00 18.19 21.43
N MET A 6 -5.41 17.47 20.46
CA MET A 6 -3.98 17.40 20.28
C MET A 6 -3.46 18.76 19.76
N PRO A 7 -2.59 19.47 20.50
CA PRO A 7 -2.12 20.78 20.06
C PRO A 7 -1.21 20.66 18.84
N TYR A 8 -1.34 21.62 17.93
CA TYR A 8 -0.43 21.81 16.82
C TYR A 8 0.05 23.26 16.79
N GLN A 9 1.34 23.42 16.66
CA GLN A 9 1.99 24.70 16.40
C GLN A 9 3.10 24.46 15.38
N ARG A 10 3.17 25.34 14.36
CA ARG A 10 4.27 25.31 13.38
C ARG A 10 5.59 25.39 14.10
N PRO A 11 6.49 24.42 13.92
CA PRO A 11 7.80 24.47 14.54
C PRO A 11 8.72 25.48 13.82
N ASN A 12 9.75 25.93 14.52
CA ASN A 12 10.83 26.70 13.92
C ASN A 12 11.84 25.73 13.27
N LEU A 13 11.95 25.77 11.95
CA LEU A 13 12.84 24.88 11.19
C LEU A 13 14.31 25.02 11.57
N ASP A 14 14.78 26.27 11.81
CA ASP A 14 16.17 26.50 12.19
C ASP A 14 16.48 25.93 13.59
N GLU A 15 15.51 25.95 14.51
CA GLU A 15 15.63 25.31 15.83
C GLU A 15 15.68 23.79 15.70
N ILE A 16 14.84 23.17 14.86
CA ILE A 16 14.88 21.73 14.57
C ILE A 16 16.26 21.34 14.04
N LYS A 17 16.75 22.07 13.04
CA LYS A 17 18.07 21.80 12.44
C LYS A 17 19.21 21.95 13.46
N ALA A 18 19.13 22.96 14.33
CA ALA A 18 20.11 23.17 15.40
C ALA A 18 20.07 22.04 16.45
N GLN A 19 18.87 21.51 16.77
CA GLN A 19 18.70 20.38 17.68
C GLN A 19 19.29 19.10 17.08
N PHE A 20 19.01 18.78 15.78
CA PHE A 20 19.63 17.66 15.09
C PHE A 20 21.16 17.77 15.04
N ALA A 21 21.71 18.95 14.73
CA ALA A 21 23.14 19.18 14.71
C ALA A 21 23.78 18.98 16.11
N ALA A 22 23.14 19.50 17.16
CA ALA A 22 23.61 19.36 18.52
C ALA A 22 23.59 17.91 19.03
N VAL A 23 22.52 17.16 18.76
CA VAL A 23 22.43 15.75 19.16
C VAL A 23 23.41 14.88 18.39
N THR A 24 23.58 15.12 17.09
CA THR A 24 24.56 14.43 16.24
C THR A 24 26.00 14.69 16.73
N GLN A 25 26.33 15.94 17.07
CA GLN A 25 27.65 16.29 17.62
C GLN A 25 27.90 15.61 18.97
N ARG A 26 26.90 15.60 19.89
CA ARG A 26 27.03 14.92 21.20
C ARG A 26 27.22 13.41 21.00
N PHE A 27 26.52 12.80 20.07
CA PHE A 27 26.65 11.39 19.76
C PHE A 27 28.04 11.06 19.21
N ALA A 28 28.51 11.81 18.21
CA ALA A 28 29.82 11.60 17.57
C ALA A 28 30.99 11.83 18.54
N ALA A 29 30.85 12.77 19.49
CA ALA A 29 31.88 13.10 20.49
C ALA A 29 31.72 12.35 21.83
N ALA A 30 30.80 11.36 21.90
CA ALA A 30 30.51 10.65 23.14
C ALA A 30 31.75 9.94 23.70
N PRO A 31 32.14 10.22 24.96
CA PRO A 31 33.34 9.64 25.56
C PRO A 31 33.18 8.17 25.97
N ASP A 32 31.95 7.70 26.12
CA ASP A 32 31.58 6.34 26.52
C ASP A 32 30.22 5.93 25.96
N TYR A 33 29.88 4.66 26.13
CA TYR A 33 28.61 4.11 25.65
C TYR A 33 27.38 4.76 26.30
N ALA A 34 27.46 5.12 27.59
CA ALA A 34 26.31 5.72 28.27
C ALA A 34 25.98 7.11 27.70
N ALA A 35 26.99 7.91 27.35
CA ALA A 35 26.82 9.19 26.69
C ALA A 35 26.30 9.04 25.26
N ALA A 36 26.80 8.06 24.49
CA ALA A 36 26.32 7.75 23.15
C ALA A 36 24.86 7.30 23.17
N LYS A 37 24.50 6.41 24.09
CA LYS A 37 23.13 5.94 24.29
C LYS A 37 22.18 7.08 24.66
N ALA A 38 22.58 8.00 25.55
CA ALA A 38 21.76 9.14 25.90
C ALA A 38 21.47 10.03 24.67
N ALA A 39 22.50 10.33 23.87
CA ALA A 39 22.34 11.12 22.65
C ALA A 39 21.49 10.38 21.62
N PHE A 40 21.61 9.06 21.49
CA PHE A 40 20.75 8.22 20.63
C PHE A 40 19.27 8.32 21.03
N LEU A 41 18.95 8.23 22.32
CA LEU A 41 17.57 8.33 22.81
C LEU A 41 16.99 9.74 22.64
N ASP A 42 17.82 10.78 22.79
CA ASP A 42 17.41 12.17 22.54
C ASP A 42 17.06 12.39 21.05
N GLU A 43 17.85 11.81 20.15
CA GLU A 43 17.55 11.85 18.70
C GLU A 43 16.25 11.14 18.37
N GLN A 44 16.01 9.95 18.95
CA GLN A 44 14.73 9.24 18.77
C GLN A 44 13.54 10.09 19.24
N THR A 45 13.69 10.81 20.34
CA THR A 45 12.66 11.71 20.88
C THR A 45 12.42 12.89 19.94
N LEU A 46 13.50 13.49 19.39
CA LEU A 46 13.40 14.60 18.45
C LEU A 46 12.68 14.19 17.16
N ASN A 47 13.05 13.05 16.58
CA ASN A 47 12.40 12.54 15.38
C ASN A 47 10.90 12.25 15.61
N LYS A 48 10.55 11.55 16.69
CA LYS A 48 9.15 11.31 17.08
C LYS A 48 8.34 12.60 17.12
N HIS A 49 8.89 13.65 17.74
CA HIS A 49 8.21 14.93 17.86
C HIS A 49 8.00 15.60 16.49
N VAL A 50 9.04 15.62 15.66
CA VAL A 50 8.97 16.21 14.31
C VAL A 50 7.94 15.47 13.45
N ASP A 51 7.97 14.14 13.44
CA ASP A 51 7.03 13.31 12.67
C ASP A 51 5.59 13.47 13.18
N THR A 52 5.39 13.59 14.50
CA THR A 52 4.06 13.86 15.08
C THR A 52 3.49 15.19 14.61
N LEU A 53 4.30 16.26 14.59
CA LEU A 53 3.85 17.57 14.11
C LEU A 53 3.52 17.54 12.62
N ALA A 54 4.37 16.90 11.80
CA ALA A 54 4.13 16.75 10.37
C ALA A 54 2.83 15.97 10.10
N ASN A 55 2.62 14.85 10.82
CA ASN A 55 1.44 14.02 10.67
C ASN A 55 0.16 14.75 11.15
N LEU A 56 0.20 15.52 12.25
CA LEU A 56 -0.95 16.33 12.68
C LEU A 56 -1.37 17.35 11.63
N ALA A 57 -0.39 18.05 11.02
CA ALA A 57 -0.67 19.00 9.94
C ALA A 57 -1.26 18.29 8.70
N SER A 58 -0.66 17.18 8.29
CA SER A 58 -1.09 16.38 7.14
C SER A 58 -2.50 15.83 7.33
N ILE A 59 -2.78 15.19 8.47
CA ILE A 59 -4.12 14.62 8.75
C ILE A 59 -5.18 15.72 8.69
N ARG A 60 -4.95 16.86 9.34
CA ARG A 60 -5.94 17.95 9.39
C ARG A 60 -6.14 18.60 8.03
N ASN A 61 -5.08 18.73 7.23
CA ASN A 61 -5.21 19.17 5.85
C ASN A 61 -5.99 18.17 5.00
N THR A 62 -5.74 16.87 5.12
CA THR A 62 -6.46 15.86 4.34
C THR A 62 -7.95 15.76 4.74
N ILE A 63 -8.30 16.02 5.99
CA ILE A 63 -9.69 16.09 6.46
C ILE A 63 -10.46 17.25 5.79
N ASP A 64 -9.85 18.42 5.64
CA ASP A 64 -10.41 19.53 4.85
C ASP A 64 -9.31 20.31 4.11
N THR A 65 -9.13 19.99 2.83
CA THR A 65 -8.12 20.63 1.97
C THR A 65 -8.41 22.10 1.67
N ARG A 66 -9.56 22.63 2.10
CA ARG A 66 -9.97 24.03 1.94
C ARG A 66 -9.60 24.89 3.17
N ASP A 67 -9.11 24.26 4.24
CA ASP A 67 -8.63 24.96 5.42
C ASP A 67 -7.33 25.69 5.07
N GLU A 68 -7.39 27.01 4.94
CA GLU A 68 -6.26 27.86 4.53
C GLU A 68 -5.07 27.78 5.51
N PHE A 69 -5.32 27.52 6.80
CA PHE A 69 -4.26 27.37 7.77
C PHE A 69 -3.48 26.07 7.50
N TYR A 70 -4.16 24.92 7.39
CA TYR A 70 -3.48 23.63 7.17
C TYR A 70 -2.94 23.49 5.75
N ASP A 71 -3.52 24.15 4.75
CA ASP A 71 -2.89 24.28 3.43
C ASP A 71 -1.55 25.04 3.51
N GLY A 72 -1.52 26.14 4.26
CA GLY A 72 -0.27 26.86 4.57
C GLY A 72 0.75 26.04 5.36
N GLU A 73 0.29 25.16 6.26
CA GLU A 73 1.16 24.22 7.00
C GLU A 73 1.75 23.15 6.09
N MET A 74 0.97 22.62 5.13
CA MET A 74 1.49 21.66 4.16
C MET A 74 2.56 22.28 3.26
N ASN A 75 2.36 23.54 2.83
CA ASN A 75 3.38 24.27 2.06
C ASN A 75 4.67 24.43 2.88
N PHE A 76 4.58 24.71 4.18
CA PHE A 76 5.73 24.75 5.08
C PHE A 76 6.42 23.38 5.16
N TRP A 77 5.67 22.29 5.43
CA TRP A 77 6.24 20.96 5.57
C TRP A 77 6.85 20.43 4.27
N ASN A 78 6.26 20.72 3.11
CA ASN A 78 6.82 20.37 1.82
C ASN A 78 8.20 20.99 1.58
N ALA A 79 8.43 22.21 2.08
CA ALA A 79 9.72 22.88 1.99
C ALA A 79 10.70 22.44 3.12
N ALA A 80 10.20 22.11 4.30
CA ALA A 80 10.99 21.74 5.48
C ALA A 80 11.50 20.29 5.42
N THR A 81 10.68 19.36 4.96
CA THR A 81 10.98 17.92 4.95
C THR A 81 12.32 17.57 4.26
N PRO A 82 12.67 18.10 3.08
CA PRO A 82 13.98 17.82 2.48
C PRO A 82 15.17 18.28 3.34
N GLN A 83 15.02 19.40 4.05
CA GLN A 83 16.07 19.92 4.92
C GLN A 83 16.22 19.10 6.20
N ILE A 84 15.12 18.59 6.75
CA ILE A 84 15.12 17.67 7.88
C ILE A 84 15.75 16.32 7.45
N GLN A 85 15.43 15.85 6.26
CA GLN A 85 16.03 14.64 5.67
C GLN A 85 17.58 14.75 5.57
N GLU A 86 18.09 15.92 5.24
CA GLU A 86 19.55 16.17 5.22
C GLU A 86 20.16 16.02 6.64
N CYS A 87 19.46 16.53 7.65
CA CYS A 87 19.89 16.36 9.06
C CYS A 87 19.87 14.87 9.48
N GLN A 88 18.82 14.14 9.12
CA GLN A 88 18.68 12.70 9.39
C GLN A 88 19.75 11.87 8.65
N ASN A 89 20.12 12.26 7.43
CA ASN A 89 21.24 11.63 6.70
C ASN A 89 22.58 11.87 7.39
N THR A 90 22.81 13.08 7.92
CA THR A 90 24.01 13.41 8.71
C THR A 90 24.08 12.59 10.00
N TRP A 91 22.96 12.44 10.69
CA TRP A 91 22.83 11.56 11.85
C TRP A 91 23.13 10.09 11.48
N SER A 92 22.55 9.58 10.39
CA SER A 92 22.78 8.21 9.92
C SER A 92 24.27 7.94 9.65
N ALA A 93 24.98 8.90 9.06
CA ALA A 93 26.42 8.79 8.86
C ALA A 93 27.20 8.72 10.19
N ALA A 94 26.82 9.54 11.18
CA ALA A 94 27.41 9.50 12.51
C ALA A 94 27.11 8.17 13.23
N LEU A 95 25.90 7.66 13.09
CA LEU A 95 25.47 6.37 13.65
C LEU A 95 26.33 5.22 13.09
N LEU A 96 26.54 5.18 11.77
CA LEU A 96 27.36 4.17 11.10
C LEU A 96 28.85 4.25 11.50
N ALA A 97 29.36 5.45 11.75
CA ALA A 97 30.75 5.68 12.14
C ALA A 97 31.01 5.48 13.65
N SER A 98 29.98 5.21 14.44
CA SER A 98 30.07 5.14 15.90
C SER A 98 30.95 3.99 16.38
N PRO A 99 31.89 4.23 17.30
CA PRO A 99 32.66 3.17 17.95
C PRO A 99 31.78 2.27 18.86
N TYR A 100 30.57 2.72 19.18
CA TYR A 100 29.59 2.01 20.00
C TYR A 100 28.56 1.24 19.19
N ARG A 101 28.76 1.10 17.87
CA ARG A 101 27.85 0.39 16.95
C ARG A 101 27.47 -1.00 17.48
N LYS A 102 28.46 -1.74 18.00
CA LYS A 102 28.22 -3.11 18.51
C LYS A 102 27.28 -3.10 19.72
N GLN A 103 27.53 -2.24 20.72
CA GLN A 103 26.68 -2.17 21.92
C GLN A 103 25.27 -1.68 21.59
N LEU A 104 25.13 -0.68 20.71
CA LEU A 104 23.83 -0.21 20.22
C LEU A 104 23.09 -1.33 19.47
N GLY A 105 23.78 -2.10 18.61
CA GLY A 105 23.20 -3.23 17.88
C GLY A 105 22.73 -4.37 18.80
N GLU A 106 23.52 -4.70 19.83
CA GLU A 106 23.15 -5.67 20.84
C GLU A 106 21.92 -5.25 21.67
N GLU A 107 21.75 -3.96 21.96
CA GLU A 107 20.66 -3.44 22.77
C GLU A 107 19.39 -3.10 21.96
N TYR A 108 19.55 -2.51 20.77
CA TYR A 108 18.44 -1.98 19.97
C TYR A 108 18.20 -2.70 18.64
N GLY A 109 19.08 -3.64 18.28
CA GLY A 109 19.03 -4.41 17.03
C GLY A 109 19.89 -3.84 15.92
N GLU A 110 20.38 -4.75 15.06
CA GLU A 110 21.29 -4.41 13.94
C GLU A 110 20.54 -3.78 12.74
N LEU A 111 19.21 -3.89 12.66
CA LEU A 111 18.42 -3.44 11.52
C LEU A 111 18.57 -1.93 11.26
N MET A 112 18.69 -1.12 12.31
CA MET A 112 18.85 0.33 12.16
C MET A 112 20.13 0.70 11.39
N PHE A 113 21.20 -0.08 11.54
CA PHE A 113 22.44 0.15 10.79
C PHE A 113 22.30 -0.27 9.33
N LEU A 114 21.66 -1.42 9.08
CA LEU A 114 21.36 -1.86 7.71
C LEU A 114 20.50 -0.84 6.96
N ASN A 115 19.45 -0.33 7.61
CA ASN A 115 18.59 0.70 7.01
C ASN A 115 19.34 2.03 6.78
N ALA A 116 20.22 2.43 7.71
CA ALA A 116 21.09 3.60 7.53
C ALA A 116 22.06 3.43 6.34
N GLU A 117 22.66 2.22 6.17
CA GLU A 117 23.50 1.90 5.02
C GLU A 117 22.75 1.98 3.69
N ILE A 118 21.48 1.53 3.67
CA ILE A 118 20.61 1.60 2.48
C ILE A 118 20.23 3.05 2.18
N ALA A 119 19.87 3.82 3.21
CA ALA A 119 19.55 5.24 3.04
C ALA A 119 20.72 6.02 2.42
N GLN A 120 21.96 5.74 2.83
CA GLN A 120 23.16 6.33 2.22
C GLN A 120 23.35 5.95 0.73
N LYS A 121 22.88 4.78 0.32
CA LYS A 121 22.93 4.32 -1.08
C LYS A 121 21.80 4.89 -1.94
N ALA A 122 20.73 5.35 -1.31
CA ALA A 122 19.55 5.87 -1.99
C ALA A 122 19.62 7.36 -2.31
N PHE A 123 20.57 8.08 -1.76
CA PHE A 123 20.62 9.53 -1.80
C PHE A 123 22.05 10.08 -1.98
N SER A 124 22.18 11.15 -2.78
CA SER A 124 23.34 12.03 -2.86
C SER A 124 22.87 13.44 -3.21
N PRO A 125 23.55 14.50 -2.75
CA PRO A 125 23.27 15.86 -3.20
C PRO A 125 23.33 16.03 -4.73
N GLU A 126 24.04 15.15 -5.44
CA GLU A 126 24.19 15.20 -6.91
C GLU A 126 22.88 14.94 -7.69
N ILE A 127 21.86 14.37 -7.05
CA ILE A 127 20.56 14.05 -7.67
C ILE A 127 19.41 14.94 -7.18
N LEU A 128 19.67 15.97 -6.40
CA LEU A 128 18.62 16.82 -5.84
C LEU A 128 17.77 17.52 -6.89
N ASP A 129 18.39 18.00 -7.97
CA ASP A 129 17.68 18.65 -9.06
C ASP A 129 16.75 17.69 -9.80
N GLU A 130 17.20 16.45 -10.02
CA GLU A 130 16.37 15.41 -10.61
C GLU A 130 15.22 14.98 -9.69
N MET A 131 15.46 14.90 -8.40
CA MET A 131 14.39 14.59 -7.42
C MET A 131 13.31 15.68 -7.41
N ALA A 132 13.70 16.96 -7.49
CA ALA A 132 12.75 18.07 -7.58
C ALA A 132 11.91 17.97 -8.87
N GLN A 133 12.55 17.69 -10.01
CA GLN A 133 11.85 17.50 -11.29
C GLN A 133 10.93 16.25 -11.25
N GLU A 134 11.35 15.16 -10.61
CA GLU A 134 10.51 13.98 -10.41
C GLU A 134 9.23 14.30 -9.62
N ASN A 135 9.36 15.10 -8.55
CA ASN A 135 8.23 15.55 -7.75
C ASN A 135 7.26 16.42 -8.56
N ASP A 136 7.78 17.31 -9.42
CA ASP A 136 6.97 18.13 -10.32
C ASP A 136 6.20 17.27 -11.33
N LEU A 137 6.84 16.27 -11.92
CA LEU A 137 6.19 15.33 -12.85
C LEU A 137 5.14 14.47 -12.14
N SER A 138 5.41 14.03 -10.90
CA SER A 138 4.44 13.33 -10.05
C SER A 138 3.21 14.19 -9.78
N THR A 139 3.41 15.46 -9.47
CA THR A 139 2.33 16.43 -9.29
C THR A 139 1.53 16.65 -10.57
N GLN A 140 2.19 16.72 -11.73
CA GLN A 140 1.52 16.85 -13.04
C GLN A 140 0.63 15.65 -13.33
N TYR A 141 1.11 14.41 -13.08
CA TYR A 141 0.30 13.20 -13.21
C TYR A 141 -0.94 13.25 -12.29
N GLY A 142 -0.75 13.60 -11.02
CA GLY A 142 -1.85 13.70 -10.06
C GLY A 142 -2.90 14.74 -10.47
N LYS A 143 -2.47 15.90 -10.95
CA LYS A 143 -3.37 16.96 -11.48
C LYS A 143 -4.13 16.50 -12.73
N LEU A 144 -3.45 15.78 -13.64
CA LEU A 144 -4.09 15.23 -14.84
C LEU A 144 -5.21 14.25 -14.46
N ILE A 145 -4.95 13.30 -13.57
CA ILE A 145 -5.97 12.36 -13.06
C ILE A 145 -7.12 13.10 -12.37
N ALA A 146 -6.82 14.09 -11.52
CA ALA A 146 -7.81 14.86 -10.78
C ALA A 146 -8.67 15.77 -11.68
N SER A 147 -8.17 16.12 -12.86
CA SER A 147 -8.89 16.97 -13.84
C SER A 147 -9.99 16.22 -14.58
N ALA A 148 -10.14 14.91 -14.40
CA ALA A 148 -11.07 14.10 -15.16
C ALA A 148 -12.52 14.57 -15.00
N GLN A 149 -13.13 14.92 -16.13
CA GLN A 149 -14.53 15.28 -16.26
C GLN A 149 -15.14 14.44 -17.38
N ILE A 150 -15.81 13.35 -17.01
CA ILE A 150 -16.31 12.34 -17.94
C ILE A 150 -17.80 12.52 -18.14
N PRO A 151 -18.26 12.93 -19.34
CA PRO A 151 -19.68 13.00 -19.64
C PRO A 151 -20.31 11.61 -19.69
N PHE A 152 -21.36 11.39 -18.91
CA PHE A 152 -22.09 10.13 -18.89
C PHE A 152 -23.55 10.35 -18.46
N GLU A 153 -24.52 9.80 -19.22
CA GLU A 153 -25.97 9.88 -18.92
C GLU A 153 -26.49 11.28 -18.52
N GLY A 154 -26.02 12.32 -19.20
CA GLY A 154 -26.43 13.71 -18.94
C GLY A 154 -25.78 14.38 -17.73
N GLY A 155 -24.89 13.69 -17.02
CA GLY A 155 -24.02 14.23 -15.97
C GLY A 155 -22.55 14.33 -16.42
N VAL A 156 -21.72 14.90 -15.54
CA VAL A 156 -20.26 14.93 -15.66
C VAL A 156 -19.66 14.38 -14.38
N TYR A 157 -18.77 13.40 -14.49
CA TYR A 157 -18.26 12.63 -13.37
C TYR A 157 -16.73 12.62 -13.34
N THR A 158 -16.17 12.61 -12.15
CA THR A 158 -14.77 12.24 -11.95
C THR A 158 -14.59 10.72 -12.15
N LEU A 159 -13.34 10.25 -12.26
CA LEU A 159 -13.02 8.82 -12.32
C LEU A 159 -13.65 8.02 -11.16
N SER A 160 -13.58 8.57 -9.95
CA SER A 160 -14.15 7.94 -8.75
C SER A 160 -15.69 7.91 -8.78
N GLN A 161 -16.33 9.01 -9.18
CA GLN A 161 -17.78 9.12 -9.28
C GLN A 161 -18.38 8.24 -10.37
N LEU A 162 -17.59 7.87 -11.40
CA LEU A 162 -18.03 6.97 -12.46
C LEU A 162 -18.01 5.48 -12.03
N SER A 163 -17.29 5.15 -10.96
CA SER A 163 -17.08 3.77 -10.50
C SER A 163 -18.36 2.96 -10.22
N PRO A 164 -19.41 3.51 -9.60
CA PRO A 164 -20.67 2.79 -9.40
C PRO A 164 -21.30 2.31 -10.72
N PHE A 165 -21.23 3.10 -11.79
CA PHE A 165 -21.75 2.73 -13.11
C PHE A 165 -20.93 1.63 -13.79
N LYS A 166 -19.64 1.61 -13.51
CA LYS A 166 -18.71 0.56 -14.00
C LYS A 166 -18.93 -0.81 -13.34
N ASN A 167 -19.71 -0.86 -12.25
CA ASN A 167 -20.10 -2.08 -11.53
C ASN A 167 -21.62 -2.35 -11.64
N ASP A 168 -22.32 -1.64 -12.54
CA ASP A 168 -23.75 -1.79 -12.71
C ASP A 168 -24.10 -3.21 -13.22
N PRO A 169 -25.13 -3.87 -12.68
CA PRO A 169 -25.61 -5.15 -13.20
C PRO A 169 -26.11 -5.11 -14.65
N ASP A 170 -26.58 -3.97 -15.14
CA ASP A 170 -26.95 -3.77 -16.53
C ASP A 170 -25.72 -3.76 -17.44
N ASP A 171 -25.62 -4.74 -18.31
CA ASP A 171 -24.47 -4.95 -19.19
C ASP A 171 -24.19 -3.76 -20.13
N ALA A 172 -25.26 -3.15 -20.67
CA ALA A 172 -25.11 -2.04 -21.62
C ALA A 172 -24.64 -0.79 -20.92
N ARG A 173 -25.22 -0.49 -19.75
CA ARG A 173 -24.85 0.66 -18.92
C ARG A 173 -23.41 0.53 -18.40
N ARG A 174 -23.06 -0.66 -17.88
CA ARG A 174 -21.71 -0.96 -17.41
C ARG A 174 -20.67 -0.80 -18.53
N LEU A 175 -20.93 -1.38 -19.69
CA LEU A 175 -20.03 -1.25 -20.85
C LEU A 175 -19.88 0.20 -21.31
N ALA A 176 -20.97 0.97 -21.34
CA ALA A 176 -20.95 2.38 -21.71
C ALA A 176 -20.10 3.21 -20.74
N ALA A 177 -20.19 2.96 -19.43
CA ALA A 177 -19.37 3.64 -18.43
C ALA A 177 -17.87 3.32 -18.60
N TRP A 178 -17.51 2.07 -18.85
CA TRP A 178 -16.12 1.69 -19.15
C TRP A 178 -15.59 2.32 -20.44
N LYS A 179 -16.44 2.42 -21.47
CA LYS A 179 -16.07 3.11 -22.72
C LYS A 179 -15.89 4.62 -22.52
N ALA A 180 -16.70 5.24 -21.70
CA ALA A 180 -16.59 6.68 -21.39
C ALA A 180 -15.26 6.97 -20.64
N GLU A 181 -14.92 6.17 -19.66
CA GLU A 181 -13.63 6.29 -18.96
C GLU A 181 -12.44 6.03 -19.88
N GLY A 182 -12.51 4.95 -20.66
CA GLY A 182 -11.46 4.60 -21.61
C GLY A 182 -11.24 5.68 -22.69
N ALA A 183 -12.32 6.34 -23.14
CA ALA A 183 -12.23 7.45 -24.09
C ALA A 183 -11.50 8.65 -23.48
N TRP A 184 -11.76 8.98 -22.21
CA TRP A 184 -11.06 10.06 -21.51
C TRP A 184 -9.55 9.79 -21.41
N TYR A 185 -9.14 8.58 -20.99
CA TYR A 185 -7.72 8.20 -20.95
C TYR A 185 -7.09 8.26 -22.34
N LYS A 186 -7.81 7.85 -23.38
CA LYS A 186 -7.31 7.88 -24.76
C LYS A 186 -7.11 9.30 -25.27
N GLU A 187 -7.99 10.22 -24.90
CA GLU A 187 -7.87 11.65 -25.23
C GLU A 187 -6.62 12.28 -24.61
N HIS A 188 -6.24 11.87 -23.39
CA HIS A 188 -5.09 12.41 -22.65
C HIS A 188 -3.82 11.53 -22.77
N GLN A 189 -3.82 10.53 -23.65
CA GLN A 189 -2.74 9.54 -23.74
C GLN A 189 -1.37 10.17 -24.01
N GLU A 190 -1.27 11.18 -24.87
CA GLU A 190 -0.01 11.85 -25.16
C GLU A 190 0.59 12.56 -23.94
N GLU A 191 -0.26 13.09 -23.06
CA GLU A 191 0.18 13.72 -21.80
C GLU A 191 0.73 12.67 -20.84
N PHE A 192 0.01 11.55 -20.65
CA PHE A 192 0.49 10.42 -19.84
C PHE A 192 1.81 9.87 -20.35
N ASP A 193 1.93 9.66 -21.67
CA ASP A 193 3.16 9.18 -22.30
C ASP A 193 4.32 10.14 -22.09
N SER A 194 4.10 11.45 -22.27
CA SER A 194 5.14 12.48 -22.10
C SER A 194 5.62 12.56 -20.66
N ILE A 195 4.71 12.52 -19.67
CA ILE A 195 5.07 12.55 -18.25
C ILE A 195 5.93 11.32 -17.90
N TYR A 196 5.48 10.12 -18.30
CA TYR A 196 6.20 8.89 -17.96
C TYR A 196 7.55 8.79 -18.66
N ASP A 197 7.64 9.22 -19.91
CA ASP A 197 8.90 9.23 -20.65
C ASP A 197 9.96 10.10 -19.97
N LYS A 198 9.58 11.31 -19.54
CA LYS A 198 10.45 12.20 -18.77
C LYS A 198 10.87 11.57 -17.44
N MET A 199 9.94 10.93 -16.72
CA MET A 199 10.23 10.25 -15.46
C MET A 199 11.23 9.10 -15.63
N VAL A 200 11.07 8.28 -16.67
CA VAL A 200 11.97 7.15 -16.93
C VAL A 200 13.40 7.63 -17.19
N HIS A 201 13.58 8.65 -18.04
CA HIS A 201 14.91 9.20 -18.34
C HIS A 201 15.53 9.90 -17.13
N LEU A 202 14.73 10.60 -16.34
CA LEU A 202 15.17 11.28 -15.13
C LEU A 202 15.67 10.28 -14.08
N ARG A 203 14.90 9.21 -13.86
CA ARG A 203 15.25 8.11 -12.95
C ARG A 203 16.49 7.36 -13.39
N ASP A 204 16.61 7.08 -14.69
CA ASP A 204 17.84 6.49 -15.27
C ASP A 204 19.06 7.38 -15.03
N THR A 205 18.90 8.70 -15.21
CA THR A 205 19.94 9.70 -14.93
C THR A 205 20.36 9.69 -13.46
N MET A 206 19.39 9.67 -12.53
CA MET A 206 19.68 9.57 -11.09
C MET A 206 20.46 8.30 -10.75
N GLY A 207 20.03 7.15 -11.28
CA GLY A 207 20.74 5.89 -11.08
C GLY A 207 22.20 5.95 -11.55
N LYS A 208 22.44 6.49 -12.74
CA LYS A 208 23.79 6.64 -13.32
C LYS A 208 24.68 7.63 -12.56
N LYS A 209 24.13 8.74 -12.09
CA LYS A 209 24.85 9.72 -11.24
C LYS A 209 25.36 9.09 -9.96
N LEU A 210 24.59 8.15 -9.38
CA LEU A 210 24.98 7.41 -8.18
C LEU A 210 25.87 6.18 -8.47
N GLY A 211 26.30 5.99 -9.71
CA GLY A 211 27.20 4.90 -10.11
C GLY A 211 26.53 3.56 -10.39
N TYR A 212 25.20 3.52 -10.48
CA TYR A 212 24.46 2.33 -10.87
C TYR A 212 24.32 2.22 -12.39
N GLU A 213 24.06 1.01 -12.90
CA GLU A 213 23.82 0.80 -14.35
C GLU A 213 22.56 1.54 -14.85
N GLY A 214 21.57 1.74 -13.98
CA GLY A 214 20.30 2.42 -14.26
C GLY A 214 19.46 2.55 -13.00
N TYR A 215 18.16 2.78 -13.16
CA TYR A 215 17.29 3.08 -12.02
C TYR A 215 16.96 1.89 -11.13
N THR A 216 16.93 0.66 -11.62
CA THR A 216 16.40 -0.50 -10.86
C THR A 216 17.08 -0.66 -9.50
N THR A 217 18.40 -0.57 -9.43
CA THR A 217 19.15 -0.67 -8.16
C THR A 217 18.83 0.49 -7.22
N LEU A 218 18.84 1.71 -7.74
CA LEU A 218 18.48 2.91 -6.97
C LEU A 218 17.03 2.81 -6.46
N GLY A 219 16.10 2.38 -7.32
CA GLY A 219 14.70 2.19 -6.97
C GLY A 219 14.50 1.21 -5.82
N TYR A 220 15.24 0.11 -5.79
CA TYR A 220 15.22 -0.84 -4.68
C TYR A 220 15.72 -0.23 -3.37
N TYR A 221 16.81 0.56 -3.41
CA TYR A 221 17.29 1.28 -2.22
C TYR A 221 16.32 2.36 -1.76
N ARG A 222 15.69 3.10 -2.69
CA ARG A 222 14.65 4.09 -2.36
C ARG A 222 13.40 3.46 -1.73
N MET A 223 13.12 2.20 -2.05
CA MET A 223 12.08 1.40 -1.38
C MET A 223 12.52 0.80 -0.04
N GLY A 224 13.74 1.06 0.42
CA GLY A 224 14.26 0.51 1.67
C GLY A 224 14.46 -1.00 1.66
N ARG A 225 14.55 -1.65 0.50
CA ARG A 225 14.68 -3.10 0.38
C ARG A 225 16.00 -3.58 0.93
N ASN A 226 15.95 -4.37 1.99
CA ASN A 226 17.10 -4.75 2.80
C ASN A 226 17.35 -6.26 2.88
N CYS A 227 16.45 -7.11 2.39
CA CYS A 227 16.54 -8.56 2.56
C CYS A 227 16.19 -9.39 1.32
N TYR A 228 15.89 -8.76 0.21
CA TYR A 228 15.66 -9.43 -1.07
C TYR A 228 16.11 -8.57 -2.25
N THR A 229 16.30 -9.23 -3.38
CA THR A 229 16.88 -8.66 -4.58
C THR A 229 15.94 -8.82 -5.77
N LYS A 230 16.30 -8.20 -6.91
CA LYS A 230 15.64 -8.44 -8.20
C LYS A 230 15.53 -9.93 -8.53
N ALA A 231 16.57 -10.72 -8.26
CA ALA A 231 16.57 -12.17 -8.55
C ALA A 231 15.53 -12.94 -7.70
N ASP A 232 15.27 -12.50 -6.48
CA ASP A 232 14.22 -13.09 -5.63
C ASP A 232 12.83 -12.74 -6.14
N VAL A 233 12.63 -11.49 -6.58
CA VAL A 233 11.39 -11.06 -7.24
C VAL A 233 11.15 -11.82 -8.56
N GLU A 234 12.19 -12.10 -9.34
CA GLU A 234 12.10 -12.93 -10.56
C GLU A 234 11.63 -14.36 -10.25
N LYS A 235 12.13 -14.98 -9.17
CA LYS A 235 11.63 -16.27 -8.71
C LYS A 235 10.16 -16.21 -8.29
N PHE A 236 9.77 -15.16 -7.55
CA PHE A 236 8.37 -14.95 -7.18
C PHE A 236 7.48 -14.81 -8.41
N ARG A 237 7.87 -13.99 -9.40
CA ARG A 237 7.14 -13.83 -10.68
C ARG A 237 6.95 -15.17 -11.41
N ALA A 238 8.02 -15.97 -11.48
CA ALA A 238 7.94 -17.31 -12.11
C ALA A 238 6.96 -18.23 -11.37
N ALA A 239 6.96 -18.21 -10.04
CA ALA A 239 6.02 -18.98 -9.22
C ALA A 239 4.56 -18.50 -9.39
N VAL A 240 4.32 -17.18 -9.48
CA VAL A 240 3.00 -16.61 -9.76
C VAL A 240 2.46 -17.12 -11.09
N VAL A 241 3.27 -17.05 -12.16
CA VAL A 241 2.85 -17.55 -13.49
C VAL A 241 2.55 -19.05 -13.46
N LYS A 242 3.38 -19.82 -12.74
CA LYS A 242 3.27 -21.28 -12.70
C LYS A 242 2.06 -21.77 -11.89
N TYR A 243 1.80 -21.17 -10.73
CA TYR A 243 0.84 -21.70 -9.76
C TYR A 243 -0.43 -20.87 -9.64
N LEU A 244 -0.32 -19.54 -9.65
CA LEU A 244 -1.43 -18.67 -9.32
C LEU A 244 -2.23 -18.23 -10.56
N VAL A 245 -1.57 -17.94 -11.69
CA VAL A 245 -2.27 -17.56 -12.93
C VAL A 245 -3.29 -18.63 -13.35
N PRO A 246 -3.00 -19.96 -13.30
CA PRO A 246 -4.01 -20.98 -13.60
C PRO A 246 -5.22 -20.96 -12.66
N VAL A 247 -5.03 -20.67 -11.37
CA VAL A 247 -6.12 -20.54 -10.39
C VAL A 247 -6.97 -19.30 -10.70
N ALA A 248 -6.34 -18.15 -10.93
CA ALA A 248 -7.03 -16.92 -11.32
C ALA A 248 -7.81 -17.08 -12.64
N ASP A 249 -7.23 -17.76 -13.62
CA ASP A 249 -7.90 -18.09 -14.89
C ASP A 249 -9.16 -18.93 -14.65
N SER A 250 -9.10 -19.91 -13.76
CA SER A 250 -10.26 -20.74 -13.41
C SER A 250 -11.39 -19.94 -12.76
N ILE A 251 -11.05 -18.95 -11.91
CA ILE A 251 -12.02 -18.04 -11.30
C ILE A 251 -12.77 -17.25 -12.38
N TYR A 252 -12.07 -16.65 -13.33
CA TYR A 252 -12.68 -15.88 -14.40
C TYR A 252 -13.47 -16.75 -15.40
N ARG A 253 -13.06 -18.00 -15.65
CA ARG A 253 -13.86 -18.96 -16.43
C ARG A 253 -15.19 -19.27 -15.75
N GLU A 254 -15.17 -19.52 -14.45
CA GLU A 254 -16.39 -19.76 -13.67
C GLU A 254 -17.26 -18.50 -13.59
N GLN A 255 -16.66 -17.32 -13.45
CA GLN A 255 -17.38 -16.05 -13.52
C GLN A 255 -18.07 -15.85 -14.88
N ALA A 256 -17.36 -16.08 -15.98
CA ALA A 256 -17.92 -15.99 -17.33
C ALA A 256 -19.12 -16.95 -17.50
N ARG A 257 -18.98 -18.21 -17.03
CA ARG A 257 -20.05 -19.20 -17.03
C ARG A 257 -21.29 -18.72 -16.25
N ARG A 258 -21.09 -18.19 -15.04
CA ARG A 258 -22.15 -17.67 -14.15
C ARG A 258 -22.88 -16.48 -14.78
N LEU A 259 -22.12 -15.57 -15.39
CA LEU A 259 -22.66 -14.39 -16.07
C LEU A 259 -23.25 -14.69 -17.46
N GLY A 260 -23.04 -15.92 -18.01
CA GLY A 260 -23.45 -16.28 -19.37
C GLY A 260 -22.67 -15.50 -20.44
N LYS A 261 -21.39 -15.19 -20.18
CA LYS A 261 -20.51 -14.42 -21.04
C LYS A 261 -19.50 -15.30 -21.78
N GLN A 262 -19.04 -14.81 -22.92
CA GLN A 262 -17.96 -15.47 -23.66
C GLN A 262 -16.62 -15.23 -22.93
N TYR A 263 -15.85 -16.29 -22.75
CA TYR A 263 -14.50 -16.22 -22.20
C TYR A 263 -13.45 -16.15 -23.33
N PRO A 264 -12.36 -15.38 -23.21
CA PRO A 264 -12.08 -14.38 -22.19
C PRO A 264 -13.01 -13.16 -22.27
N MET A 265 -13.22 -12.49 -21.11
CA MET A 265 -14.14 -11.35 -21.01
C MET A 265 -13.40 -10.02 -21.17
N ASN A 266 -14.10 -8.96 -21.59
CA ASN A 266 -13.56 -7.60 -21.57
C ASN A 266 -13.51 -7.02 -20.15
N ALA A 267 -12.91 -5.84 -19.98
CA ALA A 267 -12.74 -5.19 -18.68
C ALA A 267 -14.08 -4.95 -17.97
N ALA A 268 -15.13 -4.59 -18.71
CA ALA A 268 -16.45 -4.32 -18.14
C ALA A 268 -17.12 -5.59 -17.59
N ASP A 269 -17.04 -6.71 -18.29
CA ASP A 269 -17.60 -7.97 -17.82
C ASP A 269 -16.79 -8.58 -16.66
N ASN A 270 -15.46 -8.42 -16.66
CA ASN A 270 -14.61 -8.85 -15.55
C ASN A 270 -14.90 -8.11 -14.23
N ALA A 271 -15.43 -6.89 -14.28
CA ALA A 271 -15.75 -6.10 -13.09
C ALA A 271 -16.96 -6.62 -12.29
N LEU A 272 -17.85 -7.39 -12.92
CA LEU A 272 -19.07 -7.91 -12.29
C LEU A 272 -18.90 -9.38 -11.88
N MET A 273 -18.83 -9.64 -10.58
CA MET A 273 -18.67 -11.01 -10.05
C MET A 273 -19.97 -11.81 -10.05
N PHE A 274 -21.11 -11.19 -9.77
CA PHE A 274 -22.43 -11.81 -9.66
C PHE A 274 -23.45 -11.03 -10.48
N ARG A 275 -24.36 -11.75 -11.17
CA ARG A 275 -25.40 -11.17 -12.02
C ARG A 275 -26.36 -10.26 -11.23
N SER A 276 -26.63 -10.59 -9.97
CA SER A 276 -27.44 -9.79 -9.04
C SER A 276 -26.68 -8.62 -8.40
N GLY A 277 -25.45 -8.35 -8.83
CA GLY A 277 -24.55 -7.33 -8.29
C GLY A 277 -23.54 -7.86 -7.27
N ASN A 278 -22.44 -7.14 -7.13
CA ASN A 278 -21.39 -7.42 -6.15
C ASN A 278 -21.91 -7.21 -4.71
N PRO A 279 -21.29 -7.82 -3.67
CA PRO A 279 -21.77 -7.70 -2.31
C PRO A 279 -21.77 -6.25 -1.82
N LYS A 280 -22.76 -5.91 -0.98
CA LYS A 280 -22.89 -4.59 -0.37
C LYS A 280 -23.00 -4.71 1.14
N PRO A 281 -22.41 -3.78 1.91
CA PRO A 281 -22.52 -3.76 3.36
C PRO A 281 -23.97 -3.52 3.81
N CYS A 282 -24.28 -3.94 5.05
CA CYS A 282 -25.54 -3.69 5.72
C CYS A 282 -25.44 -2.41 6.55
N GLY A 283 -26.31 -1.44 6.29
CA GLY A 283 -26.36 -0.20 7.05
C GLY A 283 -25.38 0.87 6.55
N ASP A 284 -25.28 1.92 7.35
CA ASP A 284 -24.43 3.08 7.10
C ASP A 284 -23.05 2.94 7.78
N ALA A 285 -22.27 4.00 7.75
CA ALA A 285 -20.94 4.05 8.35
C ALA A 285 -20.98 3.72 9.86
N ASP A 286 -21.96 4.21 10.59
CA ASP A 286 -22.10 3.95 12.04
C ASP A 286 -22.36 2.46 12.30
N ALA A 287 -23.19 1.83 11.48
CA ALA A 287 -23.46 0.39 11.56
C ALA A 287 -22.20 -0.44 11.26
N ILE A 288 -21.40 -0.03 10.26
CA ILE A 288 -20.12 -0.69 9.91
C ILE A 288 -19.14 -0.57 11.09
N VAL A 289 -18.98 0.62 11.67
CA VAL A 289 -18.11 0.85 12.84
C VAL A 289 -18.57 0.06 14.05
N ALA A 290 -19.87 0.02 14.33
CA ALA A 290 -20.43 -0.77 15.43
C ALA A 290 -20.16 -2.27 15.24
N GLN A 291 -20.27 -2.78 14.02
CA GLN A 291 -19.92 -4.16 13.70
C GLN A 291 -18.41 -4.41 13.78
N GLY A 292 -17.59 -3.45 13.38
CA GLY A 292 -16.13 -3.45 13.59
C GLY A 292 -15.79 -3.55 15.08
N LYS A 293 -16.43 -2.74 15.92
CA LYS A 293 -16.24 -2.79 17.37
C LYS A 293 -16.53 -4.21 17.92
N LYS A 294 -17.67 -4.80 17.54
CA LYS A 294 -18.01 -6.17 17.94
C LYS A 294 -16.95 -7.17 17.48
N PHE A 295 -16.47 -7.06 16.26
CA PHE A 295 -15.42 -7.92 15.71
C PHE A 295 -14.15 -7.85 16.55
N TYR A 296 -13.62 -6.64 16.83
CA TYR A 296 -12.39 -6.47 17.59
C TYR A 296 -12.54 -6.84 19.07
N GLU A 297 -13.73 -6.66 19.68
CA GLU A 297 -14.03 -7.12 21.04
C GLU A 297 -14.05 -8.65 21.17
N GLU A 298 -14.55 -9.34 20.15
CA GLU A 298 -14.69 -10.80 20.17
C GLU A 298 -13.42 -11.53 19.63
N LEU A 299 -12.53 -10.82 18.92
CA LEU A 299 -11.32 -11.42 18.35
C LEU A 299 -10.27 -11.71 19.41
N SER A 300 -9.89 -10.72 20.21
CA SER A 300 -8.97 -10.88 21.34
C SER A 300 -9.05 -9.71 22.34
N PRO A 301 -8.55 -9.90 23.59
CA PRO A 301 -8.44 -8.79 24.54
C PRO A 301 -7.60 -7.62 24.02
N GLU A 302 -6.51 -7.90 23.29
CA GLU A 302 -5.61 -6.86 22.75
C GLU A 302 -6.30 -6.04 21.67
N THR A 303 -7.07 -6.69 20.80
CA THR A 303 -7.83 -5.97 19.75
C THR A 303 -9.00 -5.18 20.33
N ALA A 304 -9.63 -5.68 21.41
CA ALA A 304 -10.66 -4.95 22.15
C ALA A 304 -10.11 -3.65 22.76
N GLU A 305 -8.97 -3.74 23.49
CA GLU A 305 -8.28 -2.57 24.07
C GLU A 305 -7.95 -1.53 23.00
N PHE A 306 -7.34 -2.00 21.91
CA PHE A 306 -6.96 -1.16 20.79
C PHE A 306 -8.17 -0.42 20.19
N PHE A 307 -9.23 -1.14 19.83
CA PHE A 307 -10.35 -0.53 19.11
C PHE A 307 -11.18 0.40 19.99
N HIS A 308 -11.30 0.10 21.30
CA HIS A 308 -11.87 1.04 22.26
C HIS A 308 -11.05 2.34 22.30
N LYS A 309 -9.72 2.25 22.33
CA LYS A 309 -8.85 3.43 22.29
C LYS A 309 -9.08 4.28 21.04
N MET A 310 -9.22 3.64 19.86
CA MET A 310 -9.50 4.32 18.60
C MET A 310 -10.83 5.10 18.67
N LEU A 311 -11.87 4.51 19.25
CA LEU A 311 -13.20 5.14 19.39
C LEU A 311 -13.20 6.25 20.43
N ASP A 312 -12.67 5.98 21.63
CA ASP A 312 -12.73 6.90 22.78
C ASP A 312 -11.92 8.18 22.50
N ASP A 313 -10.79 8.06 21.84
CA ASP A 313 -9.93 9.18 21.49
C ASP A 313 -10.22 9.79 20.10
N GLN A 314 -11.26 9.27 19.40
CA GLN A 314 -11.67 9.76 18.08
C GLN A 314 -10.51 9.77 17.07
N LEU A 315 -9.80 8.65 16.98
CA LEU A 315 -8.61 8.48 16.15
C LEU A 315 -8.94 7.98 14.73
N MET A 316 -10.14 8.24 14.24
CA MET A 316 -10.61 7.86 12.91
C MET A 316 -11.45 8.98 12.30
N ASP A 317 -11.17 9.32 11.05
CA ASP A 317 -12.03 10.17 10.20
C ASP A 317 -12.42 9.37 8.96
N LEU A 318 -13.65 8.86 8.94
CA LEU A 318 -14.09 7.81 8.01
C LEU A 318 -15.01 8.31 6.88
N LEU A 319 -15.81 9.37 7.13
CA LEU A 319 -16.84 9.80 6.19
C LEU A 319 -16.26 10.60 5.02
N SER A 320 -16.77 10.35 3.82
CA SER A 320 -16.50 11.21 2.66
C SER A 320 -17.27 12.52 2.80
N THR A 321 -16.56 13.63 2.83
CA THR A 321 -17.11 14.98 2.95
C THR A 321 -16.57 15.93 1.86
N PRO A 322 -17.30 16.98 1.47
CA PRO A 322 -16.80 17.97 0.54
C PRO A 322 -15.51 18.63 1.03
N GLY A 323 -14.49 18.67 0.20
CA GLY A 323 -13.16 19.23 0.54
C GLY A 323 -12.19 18.27 1.19
N LYS A 324 -12.63 17.04 1.49
CA LYS A 324 -11.76 15.99 2.02
C LYS A 324 -10.87 15.39 0.91
N ALA A 325 -9.62 15.09 1.23
CA ALA A 325 -8.72 14.40 0.29
C ALA A 325 -9.24 13.00 -0.05
N GLY A 326 -8.93 12.52 -1.25
CA GLY A 326 -9.28 11.15 -1.67
C GLY A 326 -8.37 10.09 -1.05
N GLY A 327 -8.80 8.83 -1.13
CA GLY A 327 -8.05 7.68 -0.63
C GLY A 327 -8.32 7.32 0.83
N GLY A 328 -7.49 6.46 1.39
CA GLY A 328 -7.46 6.05 2.78
C GLY A 328 -6.02 5.76 3.21
N TYR A 329 -5.73 5.91 4.49
CA TYR A 329 -4.42 5.58 5.06
C TYR A 329 -4.48 5.41 6.58
N CYS A 330 -3.49 4.69 7.11
CA CYS A 330 -3.17 4.69 8.53
C CYS A 330 -1.80 5.34 8.76
N THR A 331 -1.68 6.17 9.78
CA THR A 331 -0.41 6.78 10.21
C THR A 331 -0.28 6.76 11.73
N SER A 332 0.89 7.16 12.27
CA SER A 332 1.14 7.25 13.70
C SER A 332 1.23 8.69 14.18
N LEU A 333 0.78 8.91 15.40
CA LEU A 333 1.02 10.11 16.19
C LEU A 333 1.93 9.69 17.37
N ASP A 334 3.22 9.62 17.09
CA ASP A 334 4.17 8.88 17.93
C ASP A 334 4.38 9.50 19.32
N ASP A 335 4.29 10.83 19.47
CA ASP A 335 4.33 11.51 20.79
C ASP A 335 3.17 11.07 21.70
N TYR A 336 2.02 10.72 21.08
CA TYR A 336 0.82 10.25 21.79
C TYR A 336 0.71 8.72 21.84
N GLU A 337 1.64 8.02 21.23
CA GLU A 337 1.66 6.54 21.13
C GLU A 337 0.33 5.97 20.58
N VAL A 338 -0.26 6.61 19.57
CA VAL A 338 -1.51 6.18 18.94
C VAL A 338 -1.43 6.24 17.41
N PRO A 339 -2.11 5.33 16.71
CA PRO A 339 -2.35 5.44 15.27
C PRO A 339 -3.55 6.35 14.96
N PHE A 340 -3.67 6.77 13.70
CA PHE A 340 -4.83 7.49 13.18
C PHE A 340 -5.25 6.89 11.83
N ILE A 341 -6.56 6.70 11.62
CA ILE A 341 -7.14 6.17 10.37
C ILE A 341 -7.91 7.27 9.65
N PHE A 342 -7.57 7.47 8.38
CA PHE A 342 -8.29 8.34 7.46
C PHE A 342 -8.93 7.51 6.36
N ALA A 343 -10.20 7.77 6.02
CA ALA A 343 -10.92 7.04 4.98
C ALA A 343 -12.01 7.90 4.31
N ASN A 344 -12.64 7.36 3.27
CA ASN A 344 -13.72 7.99 2.52
C ASN A 344 -14.86 7.00 2.27
N PHE A 345 -15.65 6.72 3.29
CA PHE A 345 -16.80 5.81 3.18
C PHE A 345 -17.83 6.31 2.18
N ASN A 346 -18.30 5.40 1.33
CA ASN A 346 -19.22 5.69 0.23
C ASN A 346 -20.36 4.66 0.07
N GLY A 347 -20.55 3.74 1.01
CA GLY A 347 -21.60 2.73 1.00
C GLY A 347 -21.27 1.48 0.17
N THR A 348 -20.01 1.24 -0.17
CA THR A 348 -19.56 0.07 -0.91
C THR A 348 -18.89 -0.98 -0.01
N GLN A 349 -18.63 -2.18 -0.54
CA GLN A 349 -17.83 -3.22 0.11
C GLN A 349 -16.51 -2.66 0.67
N HIS A 350 -15.93 -1.69 -0.01
CA HIS A 350 -14.65 -1.07 0.36
C HIS A 350 -14.68 -0.43 1.76
N ASP A 351 -15.83 0.08 2.23
CA ASP A 351 -15.94 0.66 3.57
C ASP A 351 -15.66 -0.38 4.66
N VAL A 352 -16.09 -1.64 4.45
CA VAL A 352 -15.80 -2.75 5.36
C VAL A 352 -14.33 -3.17 5.26
N GLU A 353 -13.79 -3.21 4.04
CA GLU A 353 -12.37 -3.50 3.80
C GLU A 353 -11.50 -2.46 4.52
N VAL A 354 -11.83 -1.17 4.46
CA VAL A 354 -11.12 -0.13 5.20
C VAL A 354 -11.13 -0.37 6.70
N VAL A 355 -12.28 -0.71 7.32
CA VAL A 355 -12.36 -0.98 8.77
C VAL A 355 -11.50 -2.18 9.18
N THR A 356 -11.29 -3.13 8.31
CA THR A 356 -10.46 -4.30 8.59
C THR A 356 -9.01 -4.08 8.17
N HIS A 357 -8.76 -3.47 7.03
CA HIS A 357 -7.44 -3.20 6.47
C HIS A 357 -6.68 -2.13 7.28
N GLU A 358 -7.21 -0.91 7.31
CA GLU A 358 -6.54 0.20 8.01
C GLU A 358 -6.43 -0.05 9.51
N ALA A 359 -7.44 -0.69 10.10
CA ALA A 359 -7.33 -1.09 11.50
C ALA A 359 -6.35 -2.26 11.73
N GLY A 360 -6.04 -3.07 10.73
CA GLY A 360 -4.92 -4.03 10.77
C GLY A 360 -3.57 -3.32 10.92
N HIS A 361 -3.33 -2.30 10.13
CA HIS A 361 -2.17 -1.41 10.27
C HIS A 361 -2.14 -0.74 11.64
N ALA A 362 -3.26 -0.11 12.02
CA ALA A 362 -3.38 0.61 13.27
C ALA A 362 -3.16 -0.30 14.49
N PHE A 363 -3.68 -1.52 14.48
CA PHE A 363 -3.45 -2.50 15.52
C PHE A 363 -1.97 -2.88 15.65
N ALA A 364 -1.29 -3.13 14.54
CA ALA A 364 0.13 -3.44 14.54
C ALA A 364 0.97 -2.27 15.09
N ALA A 365 0.68 -1.04 14.68
CA ALA A 365 1.33 0.15 15.21
C ALA A 365 1.05 0.33 16.72
N TYR A 366 -0.20 0.16 17.14
CA TYR A 366 -0.61 0.24 18.54
C TYR A 366 0.13 -0.80 19.42
N MET A 367 0.23 -2.04 18.97
CA MET A 367 0.97 -3.09 19.66
C MET A 367 2.45 -2.77 19.84
N ASN A 368 3.05 -2.06 18.89
CA ASN A 368 4.47 -1.76 18.84
C ASN A 368 4.82 -0.31 19.24
N ARG A 369 3.86 0.53 19.64
CA ARG A 369 3.97 1.97 19.88
C ARG A 369 5.07 2.42 20.85
N LYS A 370 5.59 1.51 21.68
CA LYS A 370 6.64 1.78 22.69
C LYS A 370 8.01 1.27 22.28
N ARG A 371 8.18 0.82 21.02
CA ARG A 371 9.47 0.32 20.56
C ARG A 371 10.52 1.40 20.46
N ILE A 372 11.76 1.01 20.70
CA ILE A 372 12.96 1.80 20.48
C ILE A 372 13.92 0.94 19.65
N PRO A 373 14.42 1.43 18.52
CA PRO A 373 14.13 2.74 17.88
C PRO A 373 12.65 2.87 17.48
N TYR A 374 12.11 4.10 17.53
CA TYR A 374 10.71 4.31 17.12
C TYR A 374 10.46 3.93 15.65
N SER A 375 11.46 4.02 14.80
CA SER A 375 11.42 3.55 13.42
C SER A 375 11.10 2.05 13.28
N THR A 376 11.20 1.27 14.37
CA THR A 376 10.82 -0.16 14.41
C THR A 376 9.39 -0.40 14.88
N VAL A 377 8.58 0.64 15.04
CA VAL A 377 7.13 0.52 15.22
C VAL A 377 6.52 -0.11 13.97
N TRP A 378 6.94 0.36 12.81
CA TRP A 378 6.52 -0.14 11.51
C TRP A 378 7.60 -1.05 10.89
N PRO A 379 7.23 -2.20 10.32
CA PRO A 379 8.14 -2.98 9.47
C PRO A 379 8.34 -2.28 8.11
N SER A 380 9.10 -2.93 7.21
CA SER A 380 9.17 -2.52 5.80
C SER A 380 7.80 -2.54 5.12
N MET A 381 7.67 -1.89 3.96
CA MET A 381 6.38 -1.67 3.28
C MET A 381 5.62 -2.97 3.03
N GLU A 382 6.29 -3.99 2.48
CA GLU A 382 5.71 -5.33 2.31
C GLU A 382 5.32 -5.98 3.65
N GLY A 383 6.05 -5.67 4.71
CA GLY A 383 5.75 -6.14 6.05
C GLY A 383 4.51 -5.49 6.66
N CYS A 384 4.27 -4.21 6.38
CA CYS A 384 3.08 -3.49 6.85
C CYS A 384 1.81 -4.08 6.27
N GLU A 385 1.79 -4.41 4.98
CA GLU A 385 0.62 -4.94 4.29
C GLU A 385 0.22 -6.35 4.74
N VAL A 386 1.14 -7.11 5.33
CA VAL A 386 0.79 -8.40 5.96
C VAL A 386 -0.20 -8.20 7.11
N HIS A 387 -0.06 -7.14 7.89
CA HIS A 387 -0.97 -6.86 9.01
C HIS A 387 -2.39 -6.56 8.54
N SER A 388 -2.51 -5.65 7.57
CA SER A 388 -3.78 -5.17 7.04
C SER A 388 -4.53 -6.26 6.29
N MET A 389 -3.91 -6.88 5.28
CA MET A 389 -4.52 -7.91 4.43
C MET A 389 -4.86 -9.20 5.21
N SER A 390 -4.09 -9.53 6.25
CA SER A 390 -4.44 -10.69 7.11
C SER A 390 -5.64 -10.39 8.00
N MET A 391 -5.78 -9.16 8.51
CA MET A 391 -6.92 -8.78 9.34
C MET A 391 -8.24 -8.85 8.58
N GLU A 392 -8.24 -8.55 7.29
CA GLU A 392 -9.41 -8.71 6.41
C GLU A 392 -9.92 -10.16 6.42
N PHE A 393 -9.02 -11.15 6.31
CA PHE A 393 -9.40 -12.57 6.38
C PHE A 393 -9.81 -13.00 7.79
N LEU A 394 -9.11 -12.52 8.81
CA LEU A 394 -9.45 -12.82 10.21
C LEU A 394 -10.83 -12.31 10.59
N ALA A 395 -11.37 -11.31 9.89
CA ALA A 395 -12.73 -10.79 10.08
C ALA A 395 -13.85 -11.67 9.45
N TRP A 396 -13.52 -12.67 8.63
CA TRP A 396 -14.53 -13.50 7.92
C TRP A 396 -15.60 -14.15 8.81
N PRO A 397 -15.30 -14.62 10.03
CA PRO A 397 -16.35 -15.14 10.93
C PRO A 397 -17.46 -14.14 11.29
N TRP A 398 -17.21 -12.85 11.11
CA TRP A 398 -18.18 -11.77 11.38
C TRP A 398 -18.80 -11.18 10.10
N ALA A 399 -18.55 -11.79 8.93
CA ALA A 399 -19.03 -11.27 7.65
C ALA A 399 -20.56 -11.12 7.61
N GLU A 400 -21.33 -11.98 8.31
CA GLU A 400 -22.78 -11.86 8.40
C GLU A 400 -23.23 -10.55 9.06
N GLY A 401 -22.47 -10.04 10.02
CA GLY A 401 -22.75 -8.75 10.65
C GLY A 401 -22.50 -7.57 9.73
N PHE A 402 -21.48 -7.65 8.87
CA PHE A 402 -21.16 -6.60 7.91
C PHE A 402 -22.02 -6.65 6.65
N PHE A 403 -22.33 -7.84 6.12
CA PHE A 403 -22.92 -8.04 4.79
C PHE A 403 -24.28 -8.74 4.80
N GLY A 404 -24.76 -9.22 5.96
CA GLY A 404 -26.02 -9.92 6.06
C GLY A 404 -26.16 -11.06 5.05
N LYS A 405 -27.17 -10.98 4.19
CA LYS A 405 -27.43 -11.98 3.13
C LYS A 405 -26.31 -12.08 2.09
N ASP A 406 -25.51 -11.04 1.92
CA ASP A 406 -24.41 -11.00 0.94
C ASP A 406 -23.08 -11.53 1.52
N ALA A 407 -23.03 -11.99 2.78
CA ALA A 407 -21.82 -12.51 3.41
C ALA A 407 -21.16 -13.66 2.64
N ARG A 408 -21.96 -14.55 2.02
CA ARG A 408 -21.44 -15.62 1.17
C ARG A 408 -20.80 -15.06 -0.12
N LYS A 409 -21.45 -14.07 -0.75
CA LYS A 409 -20.86 -13.36 -1.90
C LYS A 409 -19.55 -12.69 -1.52
N PHE A 410 -19.53 -12.00 -0.38
CA PHE A 410 -18.34 -11.32 0.11
C PHE A 410 -17.15 -12.28 0.29
N ARG A 411 -17.31 -13.39 1.01
CA ARG A 411 -16.21 -14.35 1.21
C ARG A 411 -15.66 -14.89 -0.12
N TYR A 412 -16.54 -15.20 -1.07
CA TYR A 412 -16.11 -15.65 -2.39
C TYR A 412 -15.38 -14.55 -3.16
N SER A 413 -15.96 -13.35 -3.25
CA SER A 413 -15.36 -12.24 -3.99
C SER A 413 -14.06 -11.75 -3.36
N HIS A 414 -13.96 -11.74 -2.04
CA HIS A 414 -12.75 -11.33 -1.32
C HIS A 414 -11.58 -12.29 -1.59
N LEU A 415 -11.79 -13.61 -1.48
CA LEU A 415 -10.75 -14.57 -1.83
C LEU A 415 -10.40 -14.52 -3.32
N ALA A 416 -11.41 -14.49 -4.19
CA ALA A 416 -11.19 -14.37 -5.63
C ALA A 416 -10.40 -13.09 -5.98
N GLY A 417 -10.76 -11.97 -5.35
CA GLY A 417 -10.04 -10.70 -5.50
C GLY A 417 -8.58 -10.79 -5.07
N ALA A 418 -8.31 -11.35 -3.90
CA ALA A 418 -6.95 -11.55 -3.39
C ALA A 418 -6.08 -12.42 -4.34
N LEU A 419 -6.64 -13.49 -4.87
CA LEU A 419 -5.94 -14.39 -5.79
C LEU A 419 -5.72 -13.77 -7.18
N THR A 420 -6.67 -12.99 -7.67
CA THR A 420 -6.59 -12.38 -9.01
C THR A 420 -5.79 -11.07 -9.02
N PHE A 421 -5.65 -10.42 -7.87
CA PHE A 421 -4.83 -9.23 -7.69
C PHE A 421 -3.33 -9.50 -7.87
N ILE A 422 -2.81 -10.60 -7.31
CA ILE A 422 -1.36 -10.89 -7.32
C ILE A 422 -0.79 -11.00 -8.74
N PRO A 423 -1.41 -11.70 -9.72
CA PRO A 423 -0.93 -11.68 -11.10
C PRO A 423 -0.86 -10.28 -11.70
N TYR A 424 -1.86 -9.43 -11.48
CA TYR A 424 -1.86 -8.03 -11.94
C TYR A 424 -0.74 -7.22 -11.31
N GLY A 425 -0.59 -7.26 -9.99
CA GLY A 425 0.46 -6.52 -9.30
C GLY A 425 1.88 -7.00 -9.69
N THR A 426 2.02 -8.29 -9.91
CA THR A 426 3.27 -8.89 -10.41
C THR A 426 3.58 -8.43 -11.85
N MET A 427 2.56 -8.29 -12.70
CA MET A 427 2.70 -7.72 -14.04
C MET A 427 3.14 -6.27 -14.00
N VAL A 428 2.59 -5.46 -13.09
CA VAL A 428 2.99 -4.05 -12.86
C VAL A 428 4.48 -3.96 -12.54
N ASP A 429 4.99 -4.80 -11.66
CA ASP A 429 6.40 -4.86 -11.31
C ASP A 429 7.28 -5.31 -12.48
N HIS A 430 6.88 -6.37 -13.17
CA HIS A 430 7.63 -6.88 -14.33
C HIS A 430 7.73 -5.84 -15.45
N PHE A 431 6.66 -5.12 -15.73
CA PHE A 431 6.64 -4.01 -16.67
C PHE A 431 7.68 -2.95 -16.30
N GLN A 432 7.74 -2.54 -15.05
CA GLN A 432 8.68 -1.53 -14.58
C GLN A 432 10.14 -2.00 -14.72
N HIS A 433 10.44 -3.27 -14.41
CA HIS A 433 11.79 -3.82 -14.63
C HIS A 433 12.20 -3.72 -16.11
N ILE A 434 11.32 -4.13 -17.03
CA ILE A 434 11.61 -4.07 -18.47
C ILE A 434 11.84 -2.62 -18.93
N VAL A 435 10.99 -1.69 -18.47
CA VAL A 435 11.10 -0.28 -18.86
C VAL A 435 12.39 0.36 -18.33
N TYR A 436 12.75 0.14 -17.07
CA TYR A 436 13.98 0.71 -16.49
C TYR A 436 15.26 0.02 -16.97
N GLU A 437 15.19 -1.20 -17.46
CA GLU A 437 16.30 -1.86 -18.16
C GLU A 437 16.48 -1.35 -19.60
N LYS A 438 15.40 -0.80 -20.18
CA LYS A 438 15.38 -0.27 -21.53
C LYS A 438 14.82 1.16 -21.56
N PRO A 439 15.49 2.14 -20.94
CA PRO A 439 14.93 3.48 -20.71
C PRO A 439 14.57 4.22 -22.00
N ASN A 440 15.13 3.84 -23.13
CA ASN A 440 14.87 4.44 -24.44
C ASN A 440 13.67 3.83 -25.21
N MET A 441 12.85 3.00 -24.56
CA MET A 441 11.62 2.51 -25.18
C MET A 441 10.69 3.67 -25.54
N THR A 442 10.11 3.61 -26.74
CA THR A 442 9.04 4.55 -27.13
C THR A 442 7.75 4.24 -26.38
N PRO A 443 6.80 5.19 -26.27
CA PRO A 443 5.48 4.93 -25.71
C PRO A 443 4.78 3.72 -26.35
N ALA A 444 4.81 3.61 -27.69
CA ALA A 444 4.23 2.46 -28.40
C ALA A 444 4.86 1.12 -27.99
N GLN A 445 6.18 1.08 -27.79
CA GLN A 445 6.87 -0.13 -27.31
C GLN A 445 6.46 -0.47 -25.87
N ARG A 446 6.23 0.52 -25.00
CA ARG A 446 5.73 0.31 -23.63
C ARG A 446 4.32 -0.28 -23.66
N HIS A 447 3.42 0.24 -24.50
CA HIS A 447 2.07 -0.32 -24.66
C HIS A 447 2.10 -1.77 -25.16
N GLU A 448 2.93 -2.08 -26.15
CA GLU A 448 3.06 -3.45 -26.65
C GLU A 448 3.64 -4.40 -25.58
N THR A 449 4.67 -3.96 -24.84
CA THR A 449 5.20 -4.73 -23.70
C THR A 449 4.12 -5.03 -22.65
N TRP A 450 3.25 -4.06 -22.36
CA TRP A 450 2.14 -4.29 -21.43
C TRP A 450 1.16 -5.35 -21.94
N LYS A 451 0.82 -5.35 -23.24
CA LYS A 451 -0.03 -6.38 -23.85
C LYS A 451 0.62 -7.77 -23.80
N GLU A 452 1.92 -7.85 -24.09
CA GLU A 452 2.65 -9.12 -24.01
C GLU A 452 2.61 -9.68 -22.59
N LEU A 453 2.81 -8.81 -21.59
CA LEU A 453 2.72 -9.19 -20.19
C LEU A 453 1.28 -9.56 -19.78
N ALA A 454 0.27 -8.84 -20.27
CA ALA A 454 -1.12 -9.17 -20.00
C ALA A 454 -1.49 -10.56 -20.53
N ALA A 455 -0.96 -10.98 -21.66
CA ALA A 455 -1.17 -12.34 -22.17
C ALA A 455 -0.59 -13.43 -21.24
N ILE A 456 0.45 -13.10 -20.46
CA ILE A 456 1.09 -14.02 -19.50
C ILE A 456 0.35 -14.02 -18.16
N TYR A 457 0.09 -12.82 -17.62
CA TYR A 457 -0.40 -12.65 -16.24
C TYR A 457 -1.91 -12.55 -16.11
N GLN A 458 -2.61 -12.14 -17.18
CA GLN A 458 -4.06 -11.93 -17.22
C GLN A 458 -4.69 -12.56 -18.48
N PRO A 459 -4.53 -13.89 -18.74
CA PRO A 459 -5.05 -14.52 -19.96
C PRO A 459 -6.59 -14.46 -20.07
N TRP A 460 -7.28 -14.11 -19.00
CA TRP A 460 -8.73 -13.89 -18.96
C TRP A 460 -9.17 -12.51 -19.49
N MET A 461 -8.22 -11.60 -19.75
CA MET A 461 -8.52 -10.25 -20.24
C MET A 461 -8.58 -10.25 -21.77
N ARG A 462 -9.73 -9.92 -22.34
CA ARG A 462 -9.89 -9.75 -23.79
C ARG A 462 -9.42 -8.35 -24.20
N LEU A 463 -8.35 -8.28 -24.98
CA LEU A 463 -7.75 -7.07 -25.51
C LEU A 463 -8.06 -6.95 -27.01
N ASP A 464 -9.30 -6.66 -27.38
CA ASP A 464 -9.80 -6.60 -28.75
C ASP A 464 -10.11 -5.18 -29.26
N GLY A 465 -9.83 -4.16 -28.44
CA GLY A 465 -10.10 -2.77 -28.78
C GLY A 465 -11.55 -2.32 -28.58
N GLU A 466 -12.46 -3.18 -28.13
CA GLU A 466 -13.86 -2.82 -27.90
C GLU A 466 -14.03 -1.68 -26.92
N ILE A 467 -13.23 -1.67 -25.85
CA ILE A 467 -13.18 -0.59 -24.87
C ILE A 467 -11.91 0.21 -25.14
N PRO A 468 -11.99 1.50 -25.51
CA PRO A 468 -10.81 2.34 -25.70
C PRO A 468 -9.88 2.26 -24.49
N PHE A 469 -8.57 2.40 -24.68
CA PHE A 469 -7.55 2.32 -23.63
C PHE A 469 -7.42 0.92 -23.00
N TYR A 470 -8.49 0.37 -22.42
CA TYR A 470 -8.49 -0.94 -21.77
C TYR A 470 -8.30 -2.10 -22.77
N GLY A 471 -9.09 -2.13 -23.82
CA GLY A 471 -9.00 -3.16 -24.86
C GLY A 471 -7.78 -3.01 -25.76
N ALA A 472 -7.14 -1.86 -25.76
CA ALA A 472 -5.91 -1.59 -26.49
C ALA A 472 -4.62 -1.95 -25.71
N GLY A 473 -4.74 -2.35 -24.43
CA GLY A 473 -3.57 -2.69 -23.58
C GLY A 473 -2.77 -1.48 -23.12
N GLU A 474 -3.43 -0.35 -22.94
CA GLU A 474 -2.80 0.92 -22.55
C GLU A 474 -3.03 1.24 -21.07
N TYR A 475 -3.83 0.43 -20.36
CA TYR A 475 -4.37 0.69 -19.02
C TYR A 475 -3.34 0.68 -17.86
N TRP A 476 -2.06 0.44 -18.13
CA TRP A 476 -1.00 0.65 -17.15
C TRP A 476 -0.89 2.13 -16.72
N GLN A 477 -1.28 3.06 -17.60
CA GLN A 477 -1.21 4.50 -17.36
C GLN A 477 -2.15 4.98 -16.24
N ARG A 478 -3.21 4.23 -15.92
CA ARG A 478 -4.07 4.51 -14.77
C ARG A 478 -3.46 4.13 -13.43
N GLN A 479 -2.40 3.29 -13.45
CA GLN A 479 -1.75 2.80 -12.23
C GLN A 479 -0.79 3.85 -11.69
N MET A 480 -1.26 4.66 -10.73
CA MET A 480 -0.50 5.78 -10.17
C MET A 480 0.87 5.36 -9.63
N HIS A 481 1.00 4.18 -9.07
CA HIS A 481 2.26 3.66 -8.52
C HIS A 481 3.37 3.55 -9.56
N ILE A 482 3.05 3.28 -10.82
CA ILE A 482 4.03 3.25 -11.92
C ILE A 482 4.70 4.63 -12.07
N TYR A 483 3.92 5.70 -11.91
CA TYR A 483 4.40 7.08 -12.00
C TYR A 483 5.04 7.56 -10.69
N GLN A 484 4.36 7.40 -9.57
CA GLN A 484 4.66 8.08 -8.32
C GLN A 484 5.48 7.25 -7.32
N SER A 485 5.37 5.91 -7.36
CA SER A 485 6.01 5.01 -6.40
C SER A 485 6.58 3.78 -7.11
N PRO A 486 7.62 3.96 -7.95
CA PRO A 486 8.15 2.87 -8.76
C PRO A 486 8.67 1.72 -7.89
N PHE A 487 8.38 0.49 -8.33
CA PHE A 487 8.68 -0.77 -7.66
C PHE A 487 7.90 -1.05 -6.35
N TYR A 488 7.02 -0.15 -5.90
CA TYR A 488 6.25 -0.39 -4.67
C TYR A 488 5.18 -1.48 -4.84
N TYR A 489 4.57 -1.58 -6.01
CA TYR A 489 3.35 -2.38 -6.19
C TYR A 489 3.52 -3.88 -5.93
N ILE A 490 4.74 -4.42 -6.07
CA ILE A 490 5.05 -5.82 -5.75
C ILE A 490 4.93 -6.12 -4.24
N ASP A 491 5.12 -5.12 -3.39
CA ASP A 491 5.08 -5.29 -1.94
C ASP A 491 3.69 -5.75 -1.48
N TYR A 492 2.63 -5.24 -2.11
CA TYR A 492 1.27 -5.75 -1.92
C TYR A 492 1.12 -7.23 -2.31
N CYS A 493 1.79 -7.66 -3.39
CA CYS A 493 1.71 -9.05 -3.85
C CYS A 493 2.43 -10.01 -2.89
N LEU A 494 3.57 -9.59 -2.38
CA LEU A 494 4.33 -10.34 -1.37
C LEU A 494 3.51 -10.48 -0.09
N ALA A 495 2.95 -9.38 0.40
CA ALA A 495 2.11 -9.35 1.59
C ALA A 495 0.82 -10.16 1.42
N GLN A 496 0.13 -10.02 0.28
CA GLN A 496 -1.09 -10.78 -0.02
C GLN A 496 -0.81 -12.29 -0.04
N THR A 497 0.36 -12.69 -0.54
CA THR A 497 0.78 -14.11 -0.52
C THR A 497 0.93 -14.62 0.91
N VAL A 498 1.49 -13.81 1.81
CA VAL A 498 1.60 -14.16 3.24
C VAL A 498 0.23 -14.17 3.92
N SER A 499 -0.59 -13.17 3.65
CA SER A 499 -1.96 -13.08 4.15
C SER A 499 -2.82 -14.29 3.77
N LEU A 500 -2.65 -14.79 2.53
CA LEU A 500 -3.28 -16.04 2.08
C LEU A 500 -2.77 -17.28 2.82
N GLN A 501 -1.52 -17.29 3.35
CA GLN A 501 -1.10 -18.35 4.27
C GLN A 501 -1.85 -18.30 5.59
N ILE A 502 -2.04 -17.10 6.18
CA ILE A 502 -2.86 -16.91 7.40
C ILE A 502 -4.29 -17.38 7.14
N TRP A 503 -4.87 -17.01 5.99
CA TRP A 503 -6.17 -17.50 5.57
C TRP A 503 -6.22 -19.03 5.46
N ALA A 504 -5.22 -19.66 4.85
CA ALA A 504 -5.14 -21.12 4.71
C ALA A 504 -5.00 -21.83 6.08
N LEU A 505 -4.25 -21.25 7.01
CA LEU A 505 -4.16 -21.72 8.39
C LEU A 505 -5.52 -21.59 9.09
N MET A 506 -6.23 -20.49 8.87
CA MET A 506 -7.56 -20.23 9.44
C MET A 506 -8.59 -21.27 8.98
N GLN A 507 -8.51 -21.79 7.74
CA GLN A 507 -9.38 -22.87 7.26
C GLN A 507 -9.19 -24.18 8.05
N LYS A 508 -8.00 -24.38 8.61
CA LYS A 508 -7.67 -25.58 9.42
C LYS A 508 -7.95 -25.34 10.90
N ASN A 509 -7.46 -24.26 11.44
CA ASN A 509 -7.60 -23.89 12.85
C ASN A 509 -7.44 -22.38 13.03
N ARG A 510 -8.53 -21.71 13.34
CA ARG A 510 -8.57 -20.25 13.51
C ARG A 510 -7.65 -19.75 14.64
N ALA A 511 -7.62 -20.43 15.77
CA ALA A 511 -6.78 -20.05 16.91
C ALA A 511 -5.28 -20.12 16.52
N ASN A 512 -4.89 -21.16 15.82
CA ASN A 512 -3.53 -21.28 15.31
C ASN A 512 -3.17 -20.17 14.31
N ALA A 513 -4.09 -19.81 13.40
CA ALA A 513 -3.87 -18.70 12.48
C ALA A 513 -3.67 -17.37 13.22
N TRP A 514 -4.45 -17.13 14.28
CA TRP A 514 -4.29 -15.97 15.14
C TRP A 514 -2.94 -15.96 15.87
N ASP A 515 -2.47 -17.11 16.35
CA ASP A 515 -1.16 -17.23 17.01
C ASP A 515 -0.02 -16.85 16.05
N HIS A 516 -0.04 -17.32 14.79
CA HIS A 516 0.93 -16.94 13.76
C HIS A 516 0.86 -15.45 13.45
N TYR A 517 -0.34 -14.89 13.28
CA TYR A 517 -0.53 -13.47 13.04
C TYR A 517 0.01 -12.62 14.20
N MET A 518 -0.26 -13.00 15.44
CA MET A 518 0.24 -12.28 16.62
C MET A 518 1.74 -12.46 16.82
N ALA A 519 2.30 -13.63 16.51
CA ALA A 519 3.73 -13.84 16.51
C ALA A 519 4.46 -12.94 15.50
N TYR A 520 3.84 -12.70 14.34
CA TYR A 520 4.32 -11.73 13.36
C TYR A 520 4.16 -10.29 13.89
N THR A 521 2.97 -9.91 14.31
CA THR A 521 2.61 -8.55 14.73
C THR A 521 3.43 -8.03 15.90
N ARG A 522 3.69 -8.86 16.92
CA ARG A 522 4.46 -8.47 18.12
C ARG A 522 5.92 -8.12 17.84
N GLN A 523 6.44 -8.46 16.67
CA GLN A 523 7.81 -8.14 16.29
C GLN A 523 7.98 -6.69 15.81
N GLY A 524 6.90 -6.03 15.34
CA GLY A 524 6.99 -4.74 14.65
C GLY A 524 8.00 -4.78 13.53
N GLY A 525 8.75 -3.70 13.34
CA GLY A 525 9.86 -3.60 12.39
C GLY A 525 11.23 -3.93 12.98
N SER A 526 11.32 -4.86 13.95
CA SER A 526 12.60 -5.16 14.62
C SER A 526 13.56 -6.01 13.80
N ARG A 527 13.10 -6.62 12.71
CA ARG A 527 13.85 -7.50 11.84
C ARG A 527 13.52 -7.22 10.38
N VAL A 528 14.34 -7.73 9.48
CA VAL A 528 14.02 -7.74 8.05
C VAL A 528 12.82 -8.63 7.77
N PHE A 529 12.07 -8.35 6.71
CA PHE A 529 10.81 -9.02 6.37
C PHE A 529 10.90 -10.55 6.41
N THR A 530 11.92 -11.13 5.79
CA THR A 530 12.08 -12.59 5.74
C THR A 530 12.34 -13.22 7.11
N GLU A 531 12.98 -12.52 8.04
CA GLU A 531 13.16 -12.96 9.43
C GLU A 531 11.88 -12.83 10.25
N LEU A 532 11.09 -11.75 10.03
CA LEU A 532 9.78 -11.59 10.67
C LEU A 532 8.87 -12.79 10.36
N LEU A 533 8.83 -13.21 9.08
CA LEU A 533 8.07 -14.38 8.65
C LEU A 533 8.56 -15.66 9.31
N LYS A 534 9.87 -15.91 9.27
CA LYS A 534 10.47 -17.10 9.86
C LYS A 534 10.19 -17.21 11.36
N ASN A 535 10.27 -16.11 12.09
CA ASN A 535 10.00 -16.07 13.53
C ASN A 535 8.52 -16.28 13.86
N ALA A 536 7.63 -16.03 12.90
CA ALA A 536 6.20 -16.29 13.00
C ALA A 536 5.80 -17.67 12.43
N ASP A 537 6.77 -18.52 12.08
CA ASP A 537 6.55 -19.81 11.44
C ASP A 537 5.71 -19.70 10.14
N LEU A 538 6.01 -18.66 9.34
CA LEU A 538 5.43 -18.40 8.04
C LEU A 538 6.49 -18.60 6.95
N VAL A 539 6.07 -19.17 5.82
CA VAL A 539 6.96 -19.40 4.67
C VAL A 539 7.16 -18.11 3.89
N SER A 540 8.39 -17.82 3.51
CA SER A 540 8.70 -16.66 2.69
C SER A 540 8.00 -16.74 1.31
N PRO A 541 7.41 -15.65 0.80
CA PRO A 541 6.81 -15.62 -0.55
C PRO A 541 7.83 -15.86 -1.67
N PHE A 542 9.14 -15.72 -1.38
CA PHE A 542 10.22 -16.04 -2.32
C PHE A 542 10.52 -17.55 -2.41
N GLU A 543 9.93 -18.37 -1.55
CA GLU A 543 9.99 -19.82 -1.63
C GLU A 543 8.81 -20.36 -2.47
N GLU A 544 9.12 -21.16 -3.48
CA GLU A 544 8.10 -21.75 -4.38
C GLU A 544 7.03 -22.54 -3.64
N SER A 545 7.38 -23.17 -2.51
CA SER A 545 6.48 -23.91 -1.63
C SER A 545 5.35 -23.06 -1.05
N CYS A 546 5.59 -21.76 -0.84
CA CYS A 546 4.61 -20.81 -0.33
C CYS A 546 3.42 -20.69 -1.27
N LEU A 547 3.65 -20.19 -2.49
CA LEU A 547 2.59 -19.99 -3.49
C LEU A 547 1.92 -21.32 -3.87
N ARG A 548 2.68 -22.41 -4.01
CA ARG A 548 2.11 -23.72 -4.29
C ARG A 548 1.10 -24.13 -3.22
N GLY A 549 1.46 -24.07 -1.94
CA GLY A 549 0.58 -24.48 -0.84
C GLY A 549 -0.66 -23.58 -0.72
N VAL A 550 -0.50 -22.27 -0.92
CA VAL A 550 -1.63 -21.32 -0.96
C VAL A 550 -2.57 -21.67 -2.11
N CYS A 551 -2.06 -21.88 -3.31
CA CYS A 551 -2.87 -22.17 -4.50
C CYS A 551 -3.62 -23.51 -4.38
N GLU A 552 -2.98 -24.54 -3.82
CA GLU A 552 -3.64 -25.84 -3.57
C GLU A 552 -4.81 -25.69 -2.59
N THR A 553 -4.62 -24.96 -1.48
CA THR A 553 -5.70 -24.71 -0.50
C THR A 553 -6.82 -23.84 -1.09
N ALA A 554 -6.45 -22.79 -1.83
CA ALA A 554 -7.42 -21.88 -2.44
C ALA A 554 -8.26 -22.59 -3.51
N LYS A 555 -7.61 -23.43 -4.34
CA LYS A 555 -8.31 -24.21 -5.35
C LYS A 555 -9.30 -25.19 -4.72
N ASP A 556 -8.88 -25.92 -3.71
CA ASP A 556 -9.77 -26.85 -2.99
C ASP A 556 -10.98 -26.12 -2.39
N TRP A 557 -10.75 -24.96 -1.76
CA TRP A 557 -11.82 -24.15 -1.19
C TRP A 557 -12.79 -23.63 -2.26
N LEU A 558 -12.28 -23.11 -3.39
CA LEU A 558 -13.10 -22.60 -4.50
C LEU A 558 -13.91 -23.71 -5.16
N ASP A 559 -13.33 -24.89 -5.37
CA ASP A 559 -13.99 -26.04 -6.00
C ASP A 559 -15.15 -26.58 -5.15
N HIS A 560 -15.09 -26.41 -3.82
CA HIS A 560 -16.12 -26.87 -2.87
C HIS A 560 -17.04 -25.75 -2.37
N TYR A 561 -16.81 -24.48 -2.77
CA TYR A 561 -17.64 -23.38 -2.31
C TYR A 561 -19.04 -23.43 -2.93
N ASP A 562 -20.06 -23.41 -2.08
CA ASP A 562 -21.45 -23.44 -2.53
C ASP A 562 -21.86 -22.08 -3.12
N LEU A 563 -21.93 -22.00 -4.44
CA LEU A 563 -22.39 -20.84 -5.20
C LEU A 563 -23.89 -20.86 -5.50
N THR A 564 -24.65 -21.84 -4.99
CA THR A 564 -26.11 -21.96 -5.22
C THR A 564 -26.83 -20.72 -4.68
N GLY A 565 -27.60 -20.06 -5.55
CA GLY A 565 -28.37 -18.86 -5.20
C GLY A 565 -27.56 -17.58 -5.09
N LEU A 566 -26.30 -17.57 -5.53
CA LEU A 566 -25.44 -16.38 -5.59
C LEU A 566 -25.36 -15.76 -7.00
N GLU A 567 -26.29 -16.06 -7.88
CA GLU A 567 -26.35 -15.57 -9.27
C GLU A 567 -26.55 -14.06 -9.39
#